data_4162e79ffc8b893e10f2806932c01b5a
#
_entry.id   4162e79ffc8b893e10f2806932c01b5a
#
_cell.length_a   1.000
_cell.length_b   1.000
_cell.length_c   1.000
_cell.angle_alpha   90.00
_cell.angle_beta   90.00
_cell.angle_gamma   90.00
#
_symmetry.space_group_name_H-M   'P 1'
#
loop_
_entity.id
_entity.type
_entity.pdbx_description
1 polymer ?
#
loop_
_entity_poly.entity_id
_entity_poly.type
_entity_poly.pdbx_seq_one_letter_code
_entity_poly.pdbx_strand_id
1 'polypeptide(L)'
;TLYSYGDSWGYNNDNYDAAYENNDVFPFHTGAESWLKEHDMIPDVIYAAPLLRTMQTARLAVQTIGLDSDISPLNAFVEIDYGVDENKTEEEVRLRLGNGNIEKGKKIIEDWDKNAVVPDGWKVDPDQIIHTWLDFAEKTVIPHQTTLLVTSNGIIRFAPYLTGDFEKFAQEHKIKVAPGGLCIFDKNDGDSFWTCSVWNVKPYELYADSRY
;
A
#
# COMPACT_ATOMS: atom_id res chain seq x y z
N THR A 1 9.67 -7.72 -11.55
CA THR A 1 8.43 -7.01 -11.24
C THR A 1 8.22 -6.95 -9.75
N LEU A 2 7.90 -5.79 -9.24
CA LEU A 2 7.58 -5.54 -7.84
C LEU A 2 6.11 -5.14 -7.73
N TYR A 3 5.32 -5.90 -6.96
CA TYR A 3 3.96 -5.53 -6.62
C TYR A 3 3.91 -4.99 -5.22
N SER A 4 3.11 -3.97 -5.03
CA SER A 4 2.79 -3.45 -3.72
C SER A 4 1.28 -3.38 -3.57
N TYR A 5 0.79 -3.90 -2.48
CA TYR A 5 -0.62 -3.96 -2.16
C TYR A 5 -0.90 -3.08 -0.96
N GLY A 6 -1.78 -2.09 -1.13
CA GLY A 6 -2.14 -1.13 -0.09
C GLY A 6 -3.21 -1.68 0.85
N ASP A 7 -2.96 -1.58 2.15
CA ASP A 7 -3.96 -1.82 3.18
C ASP A 7 -4.49 -0.51 3.77
N SER A 8 -5.68 -0.55 4.35
CA SER A 8 -6.40 0.66 4.73
C SER A 8 -6.03 1.22 6.10
N TRP A 9 -6.29 2.51 6.23
CA TRP A 9 -6.27 3.36 7.40
C TRP A 9 -6.67 2.68 8.71
N GLY A 10 -5.83 2.97 9.72
CA GLY A 10 -6.04 2.86 11.13
C GLY A 10 -7.43 2.96 11.71
N TYR A 11 -8.27 2.01 11.44
CA TYR A 11 -9.33 1.67 12.36
C TYR A 11 -8.77 0.63 13.32
N ASN A 12 -8.82 0.97 14.60
CA ASN A 12 -8.62 0.18 15.78
C ASN A 12 -8.30 -1.31 15.51
N ASN A 13 -7.11 -1.76 15.86
CA ASN A 13 -6.75 -3.18 15.83
C ASN A 13 -7.79 -4.09 16.50
N ASP A 14 -8.58 -3.56 17.42
CA ASP A 14 -9.60 -4.30 18.19
C ASP A 14 -10.90 -4.54 17.41
N ASN A 15 -11.17 -3.79 16.33
CA ASN A 15 -12.35 -3.98 15.48
C ASN A 15 -12.09 -4.81 14.23
N TYR A 16 -10.83 -5.18 13.96
CA TYR A 16 -10.47 -5.98 12.79
C TYR A 16 -10.97 -7.42 12.89
N ASP A 17 -10.99 -7.99 14.10
CA ASP A 17 -11.53 -9.33 14.34
C ASP A 17 -13.03 -9.37 14.05
N ALA A 18 -13.78 -8.31 14.36
CA ALA A 18 -15.21 -8.22 14.10
C ALA A 18 -15.54 -8.06 12.60
N ALA A 19 -14.73 -7.35 11.84
CA ALA A 19 -14.88 -7.25 10.38
C ALA A 19 -14.57 -8.58 9.68
N TYR A 20 -13.62 -9.33 10.22
CA TYR A 20 -13.25 -10.66 9.72
C TYR A 20 -14.34 -11.70 9.96
N GLU A 21 -15.03 -11.66 11.11
CA GLU A 21 -16.15 -12.53 11.44
C GLU A 21 -17.39 -12.24 10.57
N ASN A 22 -17.54 -11.03 10.04
CA ASN A 22 -18.68 -10.61 9.24
C ASN A 22 -18.51 -10.74 7.72
N ASN A 23 -17.44 -11.36 7.21
CA ASN A 23 -17.13 -11.49 5.78
C ASN A 23 -16.93 -10.17 5.01
N ASP A 24 -16.84 -9.03 5.67
CA ASP A 24 -16.70 -7.73 5.00
C ASP A 24 -15.30 -7.50 4.38
N VAL A 25 -14.32 -8.33 4.75
CA VAL A 25 -12.96 -8.30 4.20
C VAL A 25 -12.81 -9.14 2.93
N PHE A 26 -13.77 -10.00 2.64
CA PHE A 26 -13.72 -10.99 1.56
C PHE A 26 -13.62 -10.43 0.13
N PRO A 27 -14.21 -9.28 -0.22
CA PRO A 27 -14.18 -8.80 -1.61
C PRO A 27 -12.79 -8.34 -2.07
N PHE A 28 -11.96 -7.87 -1.14
CA PHE A 28 -10.66 -7.26 -1.48
C PHE A 28 -9.62 -8.28 -1.97
N HIS A 29 -9.71 -9.52 -1.51
CA HIS A 29 -8.74 -10.57 -1.83
C HIS A 29 -9.00 -11.21 -3.19
N THR A 30 -10.25 -11.55 -3.47
CA THR A 30 -10.62 -12.33 -4.66
C THR A 30 -10.34 -11.61 -5.98
N GLY A 31 -10.38 -10.27 -6.00
CA GLY A 31 -10.10 -9.50 -7.21
C GLY A 31 -8.62 -9.44 -7.57
N ALA A 32 -7.74 -9.20 -6.59
CA ALA A 32 -6.29 -9.12 -6.82
C ALA A 32 -5.74 -10.44 -7.35
N GLU A 33 -6.23 -11.54 -6.82
CA GLU A 33 -5.84 -12.90 -7.18
C GLU A 33 -6.25 -13.29 -8.59
N SER A 34 -7.50 -13.03 -8.96
CA SER A 34 -7.97 -13.26 -10.31
C SER A 34 -7.17 -12.42 -11.30
N TRP A 35 -6.91 -11.17 -10.95
CA TRP A 35 -6.14 -10.25 -11.76
C TRP A 35 -4.70 -10.73 -11.96
N LEU A 36 -4.01 -11.16 -10.89
CA LEU A 36 -2.66 -11.70 -10.96
C LEU A 36 -2.58 -12.97 -11.82
N LYS A 37 -3.56 -13.87 -11.68
CA LYS A 37 -3.64 -15.09 -12.51
C LYS A 37 -3.88 -14.77 -13.99
N GLU A 38 -4.81 -13.88 -14.29
CA GLU A 38 -5.15 -13.51 -15.66
C GLU A 38 -4.01 -12.81 -16.41
N HIS A 39 -3.13 -12.12 -15.64
CA HIS A 39 -1.97 -11.44 -16.20
C HIS A 39 -0.68 -12.24 -16.10
N ASP A 40 -0.75 -13.53 -15.71
CA ASP A 40 0.39 -14.44 -15.52
C ASP A 40 1.46 -13.86 -14.57
N MET A 41 0.98 -13.20 -13.52
CA MET A 41 1.80 -12.47 -12.56
C MET A 41 1.86 -13.21 -11.21
N ILE A 42 2.38 -14.42 -11.21
CA ILE A 42 2.54 -15.24 -10.01
C ILE A 42 3.83 -14.82 -9.29
N PRO A 43 3.76 -14.42 -8.00
CA PRO A 43 4.96 -14.03 -7.27
C PRO A 43 5.86 -15.22 -6.93
N ASP A 44 7.17 -15.06 -7.15
CA ASP A 44 8.21 -15.99 -6.72
C ASP A 44 8.56 -15.82 -5.24
N VAL A 45 8.49 -14.59 -4.75
CA VAL A 45 8.82 -14.22 -3.37
C VAL A 45 7.78 -13.27 -2.80
N ILE A 46 7.41 -13.49 -1.53
CA ILE A 46 6.35 -12.75 -0.87
C ILE A 46 6.83 -12.16 0.44
N TYR A 47 6.67 -10.86 0.56
CA TYR A 47 6.94 -10.08 1.75
C TYR A 47 5.67 -9.39 2.25
N ALA A 48 5.58 -9.18 3.57
CA ALA A 48 4.53 -8.36 4.16
C ALA A 48 5.05 -7.56 5.34
N ALA A 49 4.46 -6.39 5.59
CA ALA A 49 4.61 -5.73 6.88
C ALA A 49 4.12 -6.68 7.99
N PRO A 50 4.79 -6.76 9.16
CA PRO A 50 4.45 -7.74 10.21
C PRO A 50 3.25 -7.29 11.07
N LEU A 51 2.26 -6.65 10.48
CA LEU A 51 0.98 -6.38 11.11
C LEU A 51 0.02 -7.52 10.82
N LEU A 52 -0.89 -7.81 11.74
CA LEU A 52 -1.84 -8.93 11.58
C LEU A 52 -2.60 -8.81 10.26
N ARG A 53 -3.17 -7.63 9.95
CA ARG A 53 -3.92 -7.37 8.72
C ARG A 53 -3.10 -7.59 7.44
N THR A 54 -1.87 -7.08 7.37
CA THR A 54 -1.01 -7.24 6.18
C THR A 54 -0.56 -8.68 5.98
N MET A 55 -0.22 -9.38 7.07
CA MET A 55 0.13 -10.80 7.04
C MET A 55 -1.06 -11.68 6.64
N GLN A 56 -2.27 -11.36 7.11
CA GLN A 56 -3.49 -12.07 6.73
C GLN A 56 -3.83 -11.82 5.26
N THR A 57 -3.76 -10.57 4.80
CA THR A 57 -3.94 -10.21 3.39
C THR A 57 -2.98 -10.99 2.50
N ALA A 58 -1.69 -11.01 2.85
CA ALA A 58 -0.69 -11.76 2.10
C ALA A 58 -1.00 -13.28 2.07
N ARG A 59 -1.39 -13.88 3.20
CA ARG A 59 -1.77 -15.31 3.26
C ARG A 59 -2.94 -15.63 2.36
N LEU A 60 -3.98 -14.80 2.40
CA LEU A 60 -5.15 -15.00 1.56
C LEU A 60 -4.80 -14.87 0.07
N ALA A 61 -4.02 -13.84 -0.30
CA ALA A 61 -3.54 -13.67 -1.66
C ALA A 61 -2.81 -14.93 -2.16
N VAL A 62 -1.87 -15.45 -1.35
CA VAL A 62 -1.11 -16.68 -1.67
C VAL A 62 -2.02 -17.89 -1.82
N GLN A 63 -2.94 -18.12 -0.88
CA GLN A 63 -3.84 -19.29 -0.88
C GLN A 63 -4.74 -19.31 -2.12
N THR A 64 -5.26 -18.15 -2.54
CA THR A 64 -6.20 -18.11 -3.66
C THR A 64 -5.51 -18.25 -5.01
N ILE A 65 -4.26 -17.82 -5.14
CA ILE A 65 -3.48 -18.15 -6.34
C ILE A 65 -2.96 -19.60 -6.35
N GLY A 66 -3.22 -20.33 -5.27
CA GLY A 66 -2.85 -21.75 -5.15
C GLY A 66 -1.38 -21.99 -4.85
N LEU A 67 -0.71 -21.00 -4.28
CA LEU A 67 0.68 -21.12 -3.84
C LEU A 67 0.72 -21.61 -2.37
N ASP A 68 1.70 -22.44 -2.09
CA ASP A 68 2.13 -22.82 -0.73
C ASP A 68 3.51 -22.19 -0.49
N SER A 69 3.52 -20.86 -0.33
CA SER A 69 4.76 -20.08 -0.21
C SER A 69 4.84 -19.41 1.14
N ASP A 70 6.03 -19.38 1.72
CA ASP A 70 6.32 -18.66 2.94
C ASP A 70 6.23 -17.14 2.71
N ILE A 71 5.68 -16.44 3.69
CA ILE A 71 5.61 -14.98 3.71
C ILE A 71 6.66 -14.46 4.67
N SER A 72 7.60 -13.69 4.15
CA SER A 72 8.68 -13.10 4.93
C SER A 72 8.24 -11.74 5.51
N PRO A 73 8.25 -11.57 6.85
CA PRO A 73 7.90 -10.30 7.46
C PRO A 73 9.01 -9.26 7.25
N LEU A 74 8.63 -8.02 6.90
CA LEU A 74 9.55 -6.89 6.74
C LEU A 74 9.15 -5.72 7.66
N ASN A 75 9.86 -5.56 8.79
CA ASN A 75 9.62 -4.49 9.75
C ASN A 75 9.79 -3.08 9.15
N ALA A 76 10.64 -2.92 8.15
CA ALA A 76 10.89 -1.65 7.51
C ALA A 76 9.67 -1.09 6.74
N PHE A 77 8.65 -1.93 6.48
CA PHE A 77 7.43 -1.57 5.77
C PHE A 77 6.19 -1.52 6.67
N VAL A 78 6.37 -1.45 7.98
CA VAL A 78 5.28 -1.21 8.94
C VAL A 78 4.63 0.15 8.66
N GLU A 79 3.31 0.26 8.87
CA GLU A 79 2.56 1.52 8.73
C GLU A 79 3.23 2.67 9.48
N ILE A 80 3.08 3.87 8.96
CA ILE A 80 3.57 5.09 9.59
C ILE A 80 2.95 5.30 10.98
N ASP A 81 3.68 6.00 11.86
CA ASP A 81 3.18 6.42 13.17
C ASP A 81 2.44 7.77 13.03
N TYR A 82 1.11 7.73 13.16
CA TYR A 82 0.26 8.92 13.11
C TYR A 82 0.40 9.81 14.36
N GLY A 83 1.27 9.45 15.30
CA GLY A 83 1.61 10.25 16.48
C GLY A 83 0.39 10.58 17.33
N VAL A 84 0.13 11.87 17.50
CA VAL A 84 -0.99 12.35 18.33
C VAL A 84 -2.37 12.05 17.72
N ASP A 85 -2.42 11.61 16.47
CA ASP A 85 -3.65 11.29 15.75
C ASP A 85 -3.95 9.78 15.70
N GLU A 86 -3.13 8.96 16.35
CA GLU A 86 -3.43 7.53 16.50
C GLU A 86 -4.81 7.32 17.12
N ASN A 87 -5.60 6.43 16.55
CA ASN A 87 -6.96 6.10 16.98
C ASN A 87 -7.96 7.28 16.98
N LYS A 88 -7.68 8.35 16.21
CA LYS A 88 -8.59 9.48 16.03
C LYS A 88 -9.43 9.28 14.76
N THR A 89 -10.67 9.79 14.83
CA THR A 89 -11.51 9.88 13.65
C THR A 89 -10.95 10.92 12.67
N GLU A 90 -11.29 10.79 11.40
CA GLU A 90 -10.89 11.75 10.37
C GLU A 90 -11.32 13.18 10.70
N GLU A 91 -12.49 13.35 11.30
CA GLU A 91 -13.00 14.65 11.75
C GLU A 91 -12.16 15.25 12.87
N GLU A 92 -11.79 14.45 13.88
CA GLU A 92 -10.93 14.89 14.98
C GLU A 92 -9.55 15.33 14.48
N VAL A 93 -8.98 14.55 13.55
CA VAL A 93 -7.68 14.88 12.90
C VAL A 93 -7.79 16.20 12.13
N ARG A 94 -8.82 16.38 11.32
CA ARG A 94 -9.05 17.62 10.58
C ARG A 94 -9.26 18.83 11.51
N LEU A 95 -10.01 18.67 12.59
CA LEU A 95 -10.22 19.74 13.58
C LEU A 95 -8.90 20.12 14.25
N ARG A 96 -8.09 19.14 14.66
CA ARG A 96 -6.79 19.39 15.27
C ARG A 96 -5.84 20.11 14.32
N LEU A 97 -5.64 19.57 13.13
CA LEU A 97 -4.74 20.14 12.12
C LEU A 97 -5.17 21.56 11.68
N GLY A 98 -6.47 21.79 11.62
CA GLY A 98 -7.04 23.07 11.24
C GLY A 98 -7.16 24.07 12.40
N ASN A 99 -6.72 23.76 13.62
CA ASN A 99 -6.95 24.57 14.83
C ASN A 99 -8.43 24.92 15.01
N GLY A 100 -9.29 23.91 14.95
CA GLY A 100 -10.75 24.05 15.05
C GLY A 100 -11.47 24.36 13.73
N ASN A 101 -10.75 24.51 12.62
CA ASN A 101 -11.33 24.73 11.29
C ASN A 101 -11.20 23.49 10.42
N ILE A 102 -12.30 22.79 10.19
CA ILE A 102 -12.35 21.54 9.40
C ILE A 102 -11.80 21.74 7.97
N GLU A 103 -12.17 22.81 7.28
CA GLU A 103 -11.76 23.06 5.91
C GLU A 103 -10.24 23.29 5.80
N LYS A 104 -9.66 23.97 6.79
CA LYS A 104 -8.20 24.12 6.86
C LYS A 104 -7.51 22.79 7.10
N GLY A 105 -8.00 21.98 8.02
CA GLY A 105 -7.46 20.65 8.29
C GLY A 105 -7.61 19.71 7.10
N LYS A 106 -8.74 19.79 6.37
CA LYS A 106 -8.94 19.05 5.13
C LYS A 106 -7.86 19.34 4.09
N LYS A 107 -7.48 20.61 3.90
CA LYS A 107 -6.42 21.00 2.96
C LYS A 107 -5.05 20.41 3.35
N ILE A 108 -4.75 20.31 4.65
CA ILE A 108 -3.51 19.70 5.13
C ILE A 108 -3.51 18.20 4.80
N ILE A 109 -4.62 17.49 5.01
CA ILE A 109 -4.75 16.08 4.64
C ILE A 109 -4.70 15.90 3.11
N GLU A 110 -5.31 16.80 2.34
CA GLU A 110 -5.22 16.77 0.88
C GLU A 110 -3.76 16.94 0.39
N ASP A 111 -2.95 17.74 1.08
CA ASP A 111 -1.55 17.92 0.75
C ASP A 111 -0.72 16.66 1.08
N TRP A 112 -1.02 16.00 2.20
CA TRP A 112 -0.48 14.66 2.46
C TRP A 112 -0.89 13.64 1.40
N ASP A 113 -2.14 13.65 0.96
CA ASP A 113 -2.68 12.71 -0.03
C ASP A 113 -2.15 12.95 -1.45
N LYS A 114 -1.70 14.19 -1.75
CA LYS A 114 -1.20 14.57 -3.08
C LYS A 114 0.32 14.63 -3.18
N ASN A 115 0.96 15.12 -2.13
CA ASN A 115 2.37 15.53 -2.17
C ASN A 115 3.21 14.84 -1.09
N ALA A 116 2.61 13.96 -0.28
CA ALA A 116 3.24 13.31 0.87
C ALA A 116 3.84 14.32 1.90
N VAL A 117 3.25 15.52 2.01
CA VAL A 117 3.63 16.50 3.03
C VAL A 117 3.12 16.04 4.38
N VAL A 118 4.03 15.73 5.30
CA VAL A 118 3.71 15.13 6.60
C VAL A 118 2.94 16.15 7.47
N PRO A 119 1.73 15.80 7.95
CA PRO A 119 1.00 16.63 8.89
C PRO A 119 1.72 16.79 10.22
N ASP A 120 1.59 17.97 10.82
CA ASP A 120 2.17 18.26 12.14
C ASP A 120 1.72 17.27 13.20
N GLY A 121 2.65 16.81 14.03
CA GLY A 121 2.42 15.85 15.11
C GLY A 121 2.48 14.37 14.70
N TRP A 122 2.59 14.05 13.40
CA TRP A 122 2.87 12.70 12.93
C TRP A 122 4.37 12.41 13.00
N LYS A 123 4.73 11.17 13.31
CA LYS A 123 6.13 10.72 13.43
C LYS A 123 6.54 9.97 12.16
N VAL A 124 6.61 10.70 11.08
CA VAL A 124 6.96 10.18 9.75
C VAL A 124 8.27 10.82 9.30
N ASP A 125 9.21 9.99 8.91
CA ASP A 125 10.44 10.42 8.25
C ASP A 125 10.38 10.01 6.77
N PRO A 126 10.01 10.91 5.85
CA PRO A 126 9.91 10.62 4.44
C PRO A 126 11.23 10.13 3.83
N ASP A 127 12.36 10.71 4.22
CA ASP A 127 13.67 10.34 3.69
C ASP A 127 14.03 8.91 4.05
N GLN A 128 13.73 8.49 5.29
CA GLN A 128 13.93 7.11 5.72
C GLN A 128 13.04 6.14 4.92
N ILE A 129 11.77 6.49 4.70
CA ILE A 129 10.86 5.62 3.93
C ILE A 129 11.31 5.52 2.47
N ILE A 130 11.71 6.63 1.87
CA ILE A 130 12.25 6.66 0.49
C ILE A 130 13.49 5.76 0.39
N HIS A 131 14.46 5.91 1.30
CA HIS A 131 15.63 5.04 1.34
C HIS A 131 15.27 3.57 1.51
N THR A 132 14.26 3.27 2.33
CA THR A 132 13.76 1.90 2.52
C THR A 132 13.26 1.30 1.20
N TRP A 133 12.48 2.05 0.40
CA TRP A 133 12.01 1.61 -0.90
C TRP A 133 13.15 1.38 -1.90
N LEU A 134 14.09 2.33 -1.98
CA LEU A 134 15.24 2.24 -2.88
C LEU A 134 16.13 1.05 -2.52
N ASP A 135 16.45 0.89 -1.24
CA ASP A 135 17.26 -0.21 -0.73
C ASP A 135 16.58 -1.58 -0.93
N PHE A 136 15.28 -1.66 -0.70
CA PHE A 136 14.51 -2.88 -0.94
C PHE A 136 14.56 -3.28 -2.41
N ALA A 137 14.30 -2.32 -3.30
CA ALA A 137 14.29 -2.55 -4.73
C ALA A 137 15.67 -2.91 -5.30
N GLU A 138 16.75 -2.41 -4.70
CA GLU A 138 18.12 -2.67 -5.14
C GLU A 138 18.72 -3.93 -4.51
N LYS A 139 18.45 -4.18 -3.22
CA LYS A 139 19.17 -5.19 -2.44
C LYS A 139 18.36 -6.46 -2.16
N THR A 140 17.03 -6.37 -2.20
CA THR A 140 16.13 -7.47 -1.80
C THR A 140 15.40 -8.06 -3.00
N VAL A 141 14.98 -7.24 -3.95
CA VAL A 141 14.30 -7.71 -5.16
C VAL A 141 15.32 -8.43 -6.07
N ILE A 142 15.05 -9.69 -6.34
CA ILE A 142 15.96 -10.53 -7.15
C ILE A 142 15.64 -10.30 -8.64
N PRO A 143 16.65 -10.05 -9.50
CA PRO A 143 16.45 -9.94 -10.94
C PRO A 143 15.73 -11.16 -11.53
N HIS A 144 14.89 -10.93 -12.52
CA HIS A 144 14.07 -11.96 -13.21
C HIS A 144 13.05 -12.68 -12.32
N GLN A 145 12.80 -12.18 -11.11
CA GLN A 145 11.75 -12.69 -10.23
C GLN A 145 10.62 -11.66 -10.05
N THR A 146 9.47 -12.18 -9.76
CA THR A 146 8.30 -11.42 -9.36
C THR A 146 8.22 -11.38 -7.84
N THR A 147 8.25 -10.19 -7.26
CA THR A 147 8.17 -9.98 -5.81
C THR A 147 6.83 -9.34 -5.45
N LEU A 148 6.09 -9.94 -4.53
CA LEU A 148 4.91 -9.35 -3.92
C LEU A 148 5.29 -8.75 -2.56
N LEU A 149 4.95 -7.47 -2.34
CA LEU A 149 5.05 -6.81 -1.05
C LEU A 149 3.68 -6.29 -0.61
N VAL A 150 3.20 -6.77 0.53
CA VAL A 150 1.96 -6.28 1.15
C VAL A 150 2.30 -5.29 2.26
N THR A 151 1.87 -4.04 2.08
CA THR A 151 2.14 -2.95 3.02
C THR A 151 0.95 -2.00 3.11
N SER A 152 1.08 -0.95 3.91
CA SER A 152 0.03 0.03 4.18
C SER A 152 0.12 1.27 3.31
N ASN A 153 -1.00 2.01 3.18
CA ASN A 153 -1.09 3.22 2.35
C ASN A 153 -0.09 4.31 2.75
N GLY A 154 0.21 4.49 4.04
CA GLY A 154 1.18 5.48 4.50
C GLY A 154 2.60 5.21 3.98
N ILE A 155 2.92 3.96 3.68
CA ILE A 155 4.23 3.52 3.17
C ILE A 155 4.23 3.46 1.64
N ILE A 156 3.20 2.85 1.03
CA ILE A 156 3.18 2.60 -0.42
C ILE A 156 3.18 3.91 -1.24
N ARG A 157 2.68 5.02 -0.70
CA ARG A 157 2.69 6.33 -1.38
C ARG A 157 4.09 6.83 -1.73
N PHE A 158 5.13 6.30 -1.09
CA PHE A 158 6.52 6.63 -1.39
C PHE A 158 7.17 5.68 -2.42
N ALA A 159 6.52 4.59 -2.81
CA ALA A 159 7.02 3.68 -3.84
C ALA A 159 7.32 4.39 -5.19
N PRO A 160 6.57 5.43 -5.61
CA PRO A 160 6.88 6.16 -6.85
C PRO A 160 8.26 6.81 -6.92
N TYR A 161 8.98 6.96 -5.81
CA TYR A 161 10.39 7.38 -5.85
C TYR A 161 11.28 6.40 -6.63
N LEU A 162 10.86 5.16 -6.79
CA LEU A 162 11.53 4.16 -7.63
C LEU A 162 11.60 4.59 -9.11
N THR A 163 10.69 5.45 -9.56
CA THR A 163 10.66 5.94 -10.96
C THR A 163 11.71 7.02 -11.25
N GLY A 164 12.38 7.55 -10.22
CA GLY A 164 13.38 8.61 -10.34
C GLY A 164 12.79 10.02 -10.50
N ASP A 165 11.49 10.18 -10.68
CA ASP A 165 10.80 11.48 -10.81
C ASP A 165 9.44 11.46 -10.10
N PHE A 166 9.49 11.57 -8.77
CA PHE A 166 8.30 11.58 -7.93
C PHE A 166 7.38 12.78 -8.22
N GLU A 167 7.93 13.96 -8.50
CA GLU A 167 7.13 15.16 -8.74
C GLU A 167 6.27 14.99 -9.99
N LYS A 168 6.86 14.49 -11.07
CA LYS A 168 6.10 14.17 -12.28
C LYS A 168 5.04 13.12 -12.01
N PHE A 169 5.39 12.06 -11.29
CA PHE A 169 4.44 11.00 -10.94
C PHE A 169 3.24 11.55 -10.15
N ALA A 170 3.48 12.40 -9.14
CA ALA A 170 2.44 13.00 -8.30
C ALA A 170 1.55 14.03 -9.06
N GLN A 171 2.04 14.60 -10.16
CA GLN A 171 1.23 15.44 -11.06
C GLN A 171 0.28 14.61 -11.94
N GLU A 172 0.70 13.42 -12.34
CA GLU A 172 -0.05 12.54 -13.24
C GLU A 172 -0.99 11.59 -12.46
N HIS A 173 -0.65 11.25 -11.20
CA HIS A 173 -1.35 10.26 -10.39
C HIS A 173 -1.63 10.76 -8.98
N LYS A 174 -2.74 10.30 -8.40
CA LYS A 174 -2.93 10.42 -6.95
C LYS A 174 -2.04 9.41 -6.24
N ILE A 175 -1.15 9.87 -5.36
CA ILE A 175 -0.22 8.98 -4.64
C ILE A 175 -0.89 8.16 -3.52
N LYS A 176 -2.10 8.56 -3.08
CA LYS A 176 -2.90 7.79 -2.14
C LYS A 176 -3.40 6.52 -2.80
N VAL A 177 -3.06 5.38 -2.24
CA VAL A 177 -3.51 4.07 -2.68
C VAL A 177 -4.73 3.65 -1.87
N ALA A 178 -5.76 3.17 -2.56
CA ALA A 178 -6.95 2.66 -1.89
C ALA A 178 -6.68 1.32 -1.18
N PRO A 179 -7.50 0.95 -0.20
CA PRO A 179 -7.48 -0.41 0.34
C PRO A 179 -7.64 -1.43 -0.79
N GLY A 180 -6.79 -2.45 -0.80
CA GLY A 180 -6.80 -3.44 -1.89
C GLY A 180 -6.29 -2.91 -3.23
N GLY A 181 -5.70 -1.73 -3.26
CA GLY A 181 -5.10 -1.17 -4.47
C GLY A 181 -3.80 -1.87 -4.85
N LEU A 182 -3.69 -2.30 -6.10
CA LEU A 182 -2.52 -2.95 -6.66
C LEU A 182 -1.66 -1.93 -7.40
N CYS A 183 -0.36 -1.98 -7.14
CA CYS A 183 0.65 -1.18 -7.84
C CYS A 183 1.73 -2.10 -8.39
N ILE A 184 2.19 -1.87 -9.62
CA ILE A 184 3.19 -2.70 -10.29
C ILE A 184 4.32 -1.81 -10.77
N PHE A 185 5.53 -2.23 -10.44
CA PHE A 185 6.76 -1.61 -10.90
C PHE A 185 7.61 -2.65 -11.63
N ASP A 186 8.07 -2.31 -12.82
CA ASP A 186 8.90 -3.14 -13.65
C ASP A 186 10.23 -2.47 -13.91
N LYS A 187 11.31 -3.26 -13.98
CA LYS A 187 12.62 -2.79 -14.35
C LYS A 187 13.28 -3.79 -15.29
N ASN A 188 13.67 -3.35 -16.48
CA ASN A 188 14.42 -4.15 -17.40
C ASN A 188 15.92 -4.01 -17.16
N ASP A 189 16.69 -4.98 -17.69
CA ASP A 189 18.15 -4.90 -17.64
C ASP A 189 18.64 -3.65 -18.37
N GLY A 190 19.45 -2.87 -17.67
CA GLY A 190 20.00 -1.62 -18.18
C GLY A 190 19.19 -0.36 -17.87
N ASP A 191 17.96 -0.49 -17.34
CA ASP A 191 17.18 0.66 -16.91
C ASP A 191 17.78 1.26 -15.61
N SER A 192 17.89 2.59 -15.57
CA SER A 192 18.35 3.30 -14.36
C SER A 192 17.27 3.32 -13.27
N PHE A 193 15.99 3.39 -13.67
CA PHE A 193 14.84 3.53 -12.79
C PHE A 193 13.78 2.47 -13.09
N TRP A 194 12.86 2.29 -12.15
CA TRP A 194 11.70 1.45 -12.33
C TRP A 194 10.61 2.18 -13.12
N THR A 195 9.83 1.44 -13.87
CA THR A 195 8.61 1.94 -14.53
C THR A 195 7.41 1.49 -13.72
N CYS A 196 6.54 2.41 -13.34
CA CYS A 196 5.25 2.07 -12.76
C CYS A 196 4.27 1.76 -13.90
N SER A 197 3.98 0.48 -14.12
CA SER A 197 3.07 0.02 -15.19
C SER A 197 1.61 -0.01 -14.73
N VAL A 198 1.37 -0.16 -13.43
CA VAL A 198 0.04 -0.13 -12.82
C VAL A 198 0.10 0.65 -11.52
N TRP A 199 -0.84 1.57 -11.32
CA TRP A 199 -0.96 2.32 -10.08
C TRP A 199 -2.38 2.34 -9.55
N ASN A 200 -2.55 1.86 -8.32
CA ASN A 200 -3.80 1.91 -7.55
C ASN A 200 -5.01 1.31 -8.29
N VAL A 201 -4.79 0.24 -9.05
CA VAL A 201 -5.90 -0.53 -9.62
C VAL A 201 -6.55 -1.33 -8.51
N LYS A 202 -7.87 -1.33 -8.50
CA LYS A 202 -8.68 -2.07 -7.53
C LYS A 202 -9.27 -3.32 -8.22
N PRO A 203 -8.57 -4.44 -8.20
CA PRO A 203 -9.01 -5.63 -8.92
C PRO A 203 -10.39 -6.12 -8.51
N TYR A 204 -10.77 -5.94 -7.23
CA TYR A 204 -12.10 -6.33 -6.74
C TYR A 204 -13.26 -5.55 -7.39
N GLU A 205 -13.03 -4.30 -7.86
CA GLU A 205 -14.05 -3.54 -8.60
C GLU A 205 -14.28 -4.12 -10.00
N LEU A 206 -13.24 -4.69 -10.62
CA LEU A 206 -13.32 -5.29 -11.95
C LEU A 206 -14.07 -6.64 -11.96
N TYR A 207 -14.07 -7.35 -10.84
CA TYR A 207 -14.66 -8.68 -10.70
C TYR A 207 -15.94 -8.70 -9.85
N ALA A 208 -16.40 -7.55 -9.36
CA ALA A 208 -17.63 -7.46 -8.56
C ALA A 208 -18.88 -7.89 -9.35
N ASP A 209 -18.93 -7.57 -10.65
CA ASP A 209 -20.07 -7.85 -11.52
C ASP A 209 -20.13 -9.29 -12.05
N SER A 210 -19.09 -10.09 -11.86
CA SER A 210 -19.03 -11.49 -12.37
C SER A 210 -19.64 -12.53 -11.44
N ARG A 211 -20.29 -12.12 -10.35
CA ARG A 211 -20.87 -12.99 -9.30
C ARG A 211 -22.40 -13.02 -9.27
N TYR A 212 -23.07 -12.60 -10.35
CA TYR A 212 -24.53 -12.71 -10.48
C TYR A 212 -24.93 -13.49 -11.73
#